data_4c29a3943617f34622af0e4f9a667358
#
_entry.id   4c29a3943617f34622af0e4f9a667358
#
_cell.length_a   1.000
_cell.length_b   1.000
_cell.length_c   1.000
_cell.angle_alpha   90.00
_cell.angle_beta   90.00
_cell.angle_gamma   90.00
#
_symmetry.space_group_name_H-M   'P 1'
#
loop_
_entity.id
_entity.type
_entity.pdbx_description
1 polymer ?
#
loop_
_entity_poly.entity_id
_entity_poly.type
_entity_poly.pdbx_seq_one_letter_code
_entity_poly.pdbx_strand_id
1 'polypeptide(L)'
;MFVAMNSFKVVHGRQDDFETAWRTRQTYLQDVPGFQRFLLLRGDAAGEYISLSIWESRDAFLAWTQSESFAAGHRQGSLAGVLEGPPNAKLYEAVLVEDAEATARA
;
A
#
# COMPACT_ATOMS: atom_id res chain seq x y z
N MET A 1 -3.34 14.02 -7.06
CA MET A 1 -3.19 12.87 -6.16
C MET A 1 -3.05 11.60 -6.97
N PHE A 2 -2.04 10.83 -6.64
CA PHE A 2 -1.75 9.59 -7.34
C PHE A 2 -1.87 8.41 -6.37
N VAL A 3 -2.45 7.28 -6.81
CA VAL A 3 -2.72 6.14 -5.95
C VAL A 3 -2.10 4.88 -6.56
N ALA A 4 -1.33 4.16 -5.75
CA ALA A 4 -0.77 2.87 -6.13
C ALA A 4 -1.43 1.79 -5.29
N MET A 5 -1.94 0.75 -5.94
CA MET A 5 -2.64 -0.35 -5.29
C MET A 5 -1.99 -1.68 -5.63
N ASN A 6 -1.92 -2.56 -4.63
CA ASN A 6 -1.55 -3.95 -4.83
C ASN A 6 -2.64 -4.85 -4.26
N SER A 7 -3.11 -5.78 -5.07
CA SER A 7 -4.09 -6.78 -4.64
C SER A 7 -3.37 -8.07 -4.25
N PHE A 8 -3.78 -8.64 -3.12
CA PHE A 8 -3.17 -9.86 -2.59
C PHE A 8 -4.24 -10.92 -2.35
N LYS A 9 -3.89 -12.16 -2.65
CA LYS A 9 -4.66 -13.34 -2.25
C LYS A 9 -3.86 -14.09 -1.20
N VAL A 10 -4.39 -14.15 0.02
CA VAL A 10 -3.69 -14.78 1.15
C VAL A 10 -4.19 -16.20 1.32
N VAL A 11 -3.25 -17.13 1.52
CA VAL A 11 -3.55 -18.53 1.74
C VAL A 11 -4.49 -18.69 2.94
N HIS A 12 -5.47 -19.58 2.82
CA HIS A 12 -6.43 -19.85 3.89
C HIS A 12 -5.69 -20.20 5.19
N GLY A 13 -6.08 -19.52 6.28
CA GLY A 13 -5.48 -19.75 7.57
C GLY A 13 -4.21 -18.93 7.84
N ARG A 14 -3.73 -18.17 6.84
CA ARG A 14 -2.51 -17.36 6.99
C ARG A 14 -2.80 -15.86 7.06
N GLN A 15 -4.07 -15.47 7.24
CA GLN A 15 -4.46 -14.06 7.26
C GLN A 15 -3.79 -13.29 8.41
N ASP A 16 -3.74 -13.90 9.60
CA ASP A 16 -3.12 -13.24 10.75
C ASP A 16 -1.62 -13.05 10.53
N ASP A 17 -0.96 -14.02 9.91
CA ASP A 17 0.46 -13.91 9.57
C ASP A 17 0.70 -12.76 8.59
N PHE A 18 -0.18 -12.64 7.60
CA PHE A 18 -0.10 -11.58 6.62
C PHE A 18 -0.24 -10.21 7.27
N GLU A 19 -1.26 -10.02 8.11
CA GLU A 19 -1.48 -8.74 8.78
C GLU A 19 -0.36 -8.42 9.75
N THR A 20 0.14 -9.41 10.48
CA THR A 20 1.25 -9.22 11.40
C THR A 20 2.51 -8.78 10.66
N ALA A 21 2.80 -9.40 9.52
CA ALA A 21 3.96 -9.02 8.72
C ALA A 21 3.90 -7.53 8.31
N TRP A 22 2.72 -7.06 7.92
CA TRP A 22 2.56 -5.65 7.57
C TRP A 22 2.68 -4.72 8.77
N ARG A 23 2.09 -5.09 9.93
CA ARG A 23 2.13 -4.25 11.13
C ARG A 23 3.52 -4.13 11.72
N THR A 24 4.32 -5.18 11.62
CA THR A 24 5.63 -5.22 12.28
C THR A 24 6.76 -4.81 11.37
N ARG A 25 6.51 -4.65 10.07
CA ARG A 25 7.55 -4.22 9.14
C ARG A 25 8.00 -2.81 9.46
N GLN A 26 9.26 -2.54 9.20
CA GLN A 26 9.74 -1.17 9.26
C GLN A 26 9.35 -0.47 7.97
N THR A 27 8.57 0.57 8.08
CA THR A 27 8.24 1.41 6.94
C THR A 27 9.37 2.43 6.73
N TYR A 28 9.69 2.72 5.50
CA TYR A 28 10.66 3.74 5.15
C TYR A 28 9.95 4.87 4.38
N LEU A 29 8.65 5.04 4.66
CA LEU A 29 7.82 5.97 3.90
C LEU A 29 7.71 7.35 4.52
N GLN A 30 7.93 7.47 5.82
CA GLN A 30 7.60 8.70 6.57
C GLN A 30 8.26 9.97 6.00
N ASP A 31 9.50 9.85 5.54
CA ASP A 31 10.24 11.00 5.06
C ASP A 31 10.37 11.03 3.54
N VAL A 32 9.62 10.21 2.84
CA VAL A 32 9.67 10.18 1.38
C VAL A 32 8.90 11.37 0.82
N PRO A 33 9.54 12.20 -0.02
CA PRO A 33 8.86 13.36 -0.59
C PRO A 33 7.61 12.97 -1.37
N GLY A 34 6.51 13.66 -1.09
CA GLY A 34 5.25 13.43 -1.79
C GLY A 34 4.41 12.27 -1.29
N PHE A 35 4.92 11.48 -0.35
CA PHE A 35 4.13 10.43 0.28
C PHE A 35 3.09 11.05 1.20
N GLN A 36 1.84 10.59 1.11
CA GLN A 36 0.75 11.13 1.91
C GLN A 36 0.16 10.11 2.89
N ARG A 37 -0.14 8.89 2.43
CA ARG A 37 -0.83 7.92 3.28
C ARG A 37 -0.64 6.51 2.77
N PHE A 38 -0.65 5.56 3.69
CA PHE A 38 -0.65 4.13 3.38
C PHE A 38 -1.80 3.45 4.13
N LEU A 39 -2.50 2.55 3.44
CA LEU A 39 -3.54 1.72 4.05
C LEU A 39 -3.36 0.28 3.61
N LEU A 40 -3.62 -0.65 4.54
CA LEU A 40 -3.82 -2.05 4.20
C LEU A 40 -5.30 -2.34 4.45
N LEU A 41 -5.98 -2.78 3.41
CA LEU A 41 -7.42 -2.99 3.44
C LEU A 41 -7.71 -4.49 3.41
N ARG A 42 -8.58 -4.94 4.31
CA ARG A 42 -9.09 -6.31 4.33
C ARG A 42 -10.41 -6.33 3.58
N GLY A 43 -10.54 -7.22 2.58
CA GLY A 43 -11.78 -7.36 1.86
C GLY A 43 -12.83 -8.18 2.62
N ASP A 44 -14.06 -8.15 2.14
CA ASP A 44 -15.14 -8.96 2.71
C ASP A 44 -14.91 -10.44 2.48
N ALA A 45 -14.34 -10.80 1.34
CA ALA A 45 -14.00 -12.18 1.05
C ALA A 45 -12.73 -12.57 1.79
N ALA A 46 -12.74 -13.75 2.41
CA ALA A 46 -11.59 -14.21 3.19
C ALA A 46 -10.33 -14.29 2.31
N GLY A 47 -9.22 -13.77 2.82
CA GLY A 47 -7.94 -13.80 2.13
C GLY A 47 -7.73 -12.72 1.09
N GLU A 48 -8.70 -11.84 0.87
CA GLU A 48 -8.53 -10.74 -0.07
C GLU A 48 -8.08 -9.49 0.64
N TYR A 49 -6.98 -8.90 0.16
CA TYR A 49 -6.40 -7.69 0.74
C TYR A 49 -5.94 -6.76 -0.37
N ILE A 50 -5.91 -5.48 -0.05
CA ILE A 50 -5.35 -4.45 -0.93
C ILE A 50 -4.45 -3.56 -0.10
N SER A 51 -3.21 -3.33 -0.56
CA SER A 51 -2.39 -2.26 -0.03
C SER A 51 -2.57 -1.04 -0.93
N LEU A 52 -2.66 0.13 -0.31
CA LEU A 52 -2.92 1.36 -1.03
C LEU A 52 -1.99 2.45 -0.51
N SER A 53 -1.21 3.04 -1.41
CA SER A 53 -0.38 4.19 -1.06
C SER A 53 -0.85 5.40 -1.87
N ILE A 54 -0.92 6.54 -1.18
CA ILE A 54 -1.42 7.78 -1.75
C ILE A 54 -0.26 8.77 -1.80
N TRP A 55 -0.10 9.41 -2.96
CA TRP A 55 1.03 10.26 -3.29
C TRP A 55 0.55 11.60 -3.83
N GLU A 56 1.36 12.61 -3.63
CA GLU A 56 1.10 13.93 -4.17
C GLU A 56 1.01 13.91 -5.70
N SER A 57 1.88 13.11 -6.34
CA SER A 57 1.95 13.03 -7.79
C SER A 57 2.50 11.69 -8.24
N ARG A 58 2.30 11.37 -9.52
CA ARG A 58 2.93 10.22 -10.15
C ARG A 58 4.46 10.30 -10.04
N ASP A 59 5.02 11.49 -10.26
CA ASP A 59 6.48 11.67 -10.23
C ASP A 59 7.04 11.34 -8.85
N ALA A 60 6.35 11.73 -7.78
CA ALA A 60 6.76 11.41 -6.42
C ALA A 60 6.78 9.89 -6.20
N PHE A 61 5.74 9.19 -6.66
CA PHE A 61 5.68 7.75 -6.56
C PHE A 61 6.82 7.09 -7.34
N LEU A 62 7.04 7.52 -8.58
CA LEU A 62 8.09 6.93 -9.42
C LEU A 62 9.47 7.17 -8.82
N ALA A 63 9.72 8.35 -8.28
CA ALA A 63 10.98 8.64 -7.60
C ALA A 63 11.21 7.72 -6.41
N TRP A 64 10.16 7.44 -5.64
CA TRP A 64 10.25 6.52 -4.52
C TRP A 64 10.60 5.11 -4.98
N THR A 65 10.01 4.61 -6.06
CA THR A 65 10.28 3.26 -6.55
C THR A 65 11.74 3.06 -6.94
N GLN A 66 12.47 4.15 -7.19
CA GLN A 66 13.89 4.12 -7.55
C GLN A 66 14.80 4.46 -6.38
N SER A 67 14.24 4.61 -5.18
CA SER A 67 14.98 5.07 -4.01
C SER A 67 15.50 3.92 -3.15
N GLU A 68 16.44 4.24 -2.27
CA GLU A 68 16.92 3.31 -1.26
C GLU A 68 15.81 2.93 -0.28
N SER A 69 14.89 3.84 0.01
CA SER A 69 13.76 3.56 0.90
C SER A 69 12.89 2.45 0.33
N PHE A 70 12.63 2.46 -0.97
CA PHE A 70 11.88 1.40 -1.64
C PHE A 70 12.63 0.07 -1.54
N ALA A 71 13.91 0.08 -1.90
CA ALA A 71 14.72 -1.13 -1.86
C ALA A 71 14.81 -1.69 -0.44
N ALA A 72 15.03 -0.83 0.56
CA ALA A 72 15.11 -1.25 1.95
C ALA A 72 13.80 -1.87 2.44
N GLY A 73 12.67 -1.25 2.10
CA GLY A 73 11.36 -1.78 2.48
C GLY A 73 11.08 -3.13 1.88
N HIS A 74 11.48 -3.35 0.63
CA HIS A 74 11.22 -4.61 -0.08
C HIS A 74 12.23 -5.71 0.24
N ARG A 75 13.31 -5.39 0.94
CA ARG A 75 14.25 -6.40 1.42
C ARG A 75 13.80 -7.07 2.72
N GLN A 76 12.81 -6.49 3.38
CA GLN A 76 12.33 -7.00 4.65
C GLN A 76 11.41 -8.19 4.45
N GLY A 77 11.61 -9.21 5.27
CA GLY A 77 10.70 -10.30 5.39
C GLY A 77 10.32 -10.96 4.07
N SER A 78 9.54 -11.99 4.18
CA SER A 78 9.08 -12.73 3.01
C SER A 78 7.62 -13.08 3.21
N LEU A 79 6.83 -12.94 2.16
CA LEU A 79 5.46 -13.43 2.14
C LEU A 79 5.36 -14.80 1.48
N ALA A 80 6.50 -15.47 1.31
CA ALA A 80 6.52 -16.82 0.73
C ALA A 80 5.67 -17.76 1.57
N GLY A 81 4.81 -18.53 0.92
CA GLY A 81 3.90 -19.44 1.60
C GLY A 81 2.67 -18.77 2.21
N VAL A 82 2.60 -17.45 2.20
CA VAL A 82 1.46 -16.68 2.72
C VAL A 82 0.52 -16.27 1.59
N LEU A 83 1.07 -15.99 0.42
CA LEU A 83 0.27 -15.57 -0.74
C LEU A 83 0.00 -16.74 -1.67
N GLU A 84 -1.19 -16.76 -2.27
CA GLU A 84 -1.56 -17.76 -3.27
C GLU A 84 -0.87 -17.54 -4.60
N GLY A 85 -0.40 -16.32 -4.84
CA GLY A 85 0.27 -15.97 -6.08
C GLY A 85 0.89 -14.58 -5.96
N PRO A 86 1.50 -14.07 -7.04
CA PRO A 86 2.11 -12.74 -7.00
C PRO A 86 1.07 -11.65 -6.81
N PRO A 87 1.43 -10.54 -6.14
CA PRO A 87 0.53 -9.40 -6.04
C PRO A 87 0.25 -8.80 -7.41
N ASN A 88 -0.92 -8.19 -7.55
CA ASN A 88 -1.32 -7.52 -8.78
C ASN A 88 -1.30 -6.01 -8.53
N ALA A 89 -0.37 -5.30 -9.16
CA ALA A 89 -0.18 -3.87 -8.99
C ALA A 89 -0.98 -3.09 -10.01
N LYS A 90 -1.64 -2.02 -9.55
CA LYS A 90 -2.37 -1.09 -10.42
C LYS A 90 -2.14 0.34 -9.96
N LEU A 91 -2.06 1.25 -10.91
CA LEU A 91 -1.78 2.65 -10.65
C LEU A 91 -2.95 3.51 -11.16
N TYR A 92 -3.28 4.55 -10.39
CA TYR A 92 -4.43 5.40 -10.71
C TYR A 92 -4.10 6.85 -10.43
N GLU A 93 -4.63 7.74 -11.26
CA GLU A 93 -4.64 9.17 -11.01
C GLU A 93 -6.00 9.55 -10.44
N ALA A 94 -6.05 10.25 -9.31
CA ALA A 94 -7.32 10.71 -8.77
C ALA A 94 -7.82 11.89 -9.62
N VAL A 95 -8.98 11.73 -10.21
CA VAL A 95 -9.57 12.78 -11.06
C VAL A 95 -10.61 13.61 -10.32
N LEU A 96 -10.98 13.18 -9.11
CA LEU A 96 -11.90 13.90 -8.25
C LEU A 96 -11.59 13.54 -6.81
N VAL A 97 -11.40 14.56 -5.97
CA VAL A 97 -11.13 14.36 -4.54
C VAL A 97 -12.09 15.28 -3.78
N GLU A 98 -12.84 14.68 -2.87
CA GLU A 98 -13.74 15.43 -1.98
C GLU A 98 -13.42 15.01 -0.55
N ASP A 99 -13.08 15.97 0.30
CA ASP A 99 -12.71 15.72 1.70
C ASP A 99 -13.85 16.15 2.62
N ALA A 100 -14.14 15.31 3.60
CA ALA A 100 -15.16 15.62 4.59
C ALA A 100 -14.85 16.90 5.35
N GLU A 101 -13.58 17.15 5.60
CA GLU A 101 -13.14 18.34 6.32
C GLU A 101 -13.47 19.61 5.54
N ALA A 102 -13.22 19.63 4.23
CA ALA A 102 -13.58 20.76 3.38
C ALA A 102 -15.09 20.97 3.38
N THR A 103 -15.86 19.90 3.34
CA THR A 103 -17.31 19.96 3.40
C THR A 103 -17.78 20.51 4.74
N ALA A 104 -17.16 20.07 5.82
CA ALA A 104 -17.54 20.50 7.18
C ALA A 104 -17.35 22.01 7.39
N ARG A 105 -16.42 22.61 6.68
CA ARG A 105 -16.17 24.05 6.77
C ARG A 105 -17.04 24.89 5.86
N ALA A 106 -17.74 24.28 4.99
CA ALA A 106 -18.66 24.97 4.10
C ALA A 106 -19.98 25.26 4.83
#